data_94c1957d99d6ea9717ea6aa442c95f05
#
_entry.id   94c1957d99d6ea9717ea6aa442c95f05
#
_cell.length_a   1.000
_cell.length_b   1.000
_cell.length_c   1.000
_cell.angle_alpha   90.00
_cell.angle_beta   90.00
_cell.angle_gamma   90.00
#
_symmetry.space_group_name_H-M   'P 1'
#
loop_
_entity.id
_entity.type
_entity.pdbx_description
1 polymer ?
#
loop_
_entity_poly.entity_id
_entity_poly.type
_entity_poly.pdbx_seq_one_letter_code
_entity_poly.pdbx_strand_id
1 'polypeptide(L)'
;LKGNMSIDAQGDRILILDFGAQYSQLIARRIREQRVYCEIQPPNWPLEKIRAFAPKGIVLSGGPSSVYAEGAPSCDRGIYELGVPVLGICYGQQLMAYQLGGVVEKADAREYGRAALHVEKPHPLFAELGGADRNVWMSHGDRVLRLPDGFEVIATSANSPFAAVAHRTKPLVGVQFHPEVLHTEGGDVLLRNFALSMCGARPTWTVDAFVESAIARVREQVGTGRTICGLSGGVDSSVAAALVQRAIGDQLTCIFVDHGLLREGERGEVERTFRENLHVKLVTVDASERFLSALAGVTDPERKRRIIGHLFIDVFDAEAAKLGGADFLVQGTLYPDVIESISVRGPSATIKTHHNVGGLPERMRLKLVEPLRELFKDEVRAAGRQLGLSQVMVGRHPFPGPGLAIRVIGEVTRERLAILRRADAILIEEIRRAGWYDQIWQAFAVFLPIQSVGVMGDERTYENTIALRCVSSADAMTADWSRLPHELLATVSNRITNEVKGVNRVVYDVSSKPPATIEWE
;
A
#
# COMPACT_ATOMS: atom_id res chain seq x y z
N LEU A 1 26.07 6.91 -4.78
CA LEU A 1 24.69 6.63 -5.19
C LEU A 1 24.71 6.26 -6.68
N LYS A 2 25.14 5.03 -7.00
CA LYS A 2 25.03 4.46 -8.35
C LYS A 2 23.57 4.03 -8.52
N GLY A 3 22.92 4.57 -9.55
CA GLY A 3 21.51 4.36 -9.81
C GLY A 3 21.13 2.88 -9.87
N ASN A 4 20.03 2.55 -9.19
CA ASN A 4 19.27 1.34 -9.46
C ASN A 4 18.87 1.38 -10.94
N MET A 5 19.46 0.52 -11.75
CA MET A 5 18.91 0.25 -13.07
C MET A 5 17.58 -0.45 -12.84
N SER A 6 16.49 0.22 -13.24
CA SER A 6 15.13 -0.32 -13.19
C SER A 6 15.02 -1.61 -14.00
N ILE A 7 14.06 -2.43 -13.65
CA ILE A 7 13.75 -3.76 -14.22
C ILE A 7 13.71 -3.76 -15.73
N ASP A 8 13.30 -2.67 -16.30
CA ASP A 8 13.11 -2.56 -17.74
C ASP A 8 14.05 -1.52 -18.35
N ALA A 9 15.35 -1.82 -18.34
CA ALA A 9 16.32 -1.01 -19.11
C ALA A 9 16.00 -1.02 -20.63
N GLN A 10 15.09 -1.88 -21.09
CA GLN A 10 14.68 -2.03 -22.50
C GLN A 10 13.19 -1.82 -22.74
N GLY A 11 12.36 -1.66 -21.70
CA GLY A 11 10.92 -1.52 -21.81
C GLY A 11 10.41 -0.08 -21.85
N ASP A 12 9.17 0.07 -22.34
CA ASP A 12 8.49 1.34 -22.38
C ASP A 12 7.99 1.72 -20.98
N ARG A 13 8.16 2.99 -20.58
CA ARG A 13 7.86 3.47 -19.23
C ARG A 13 7.23 4.85 -19.24
N ILE A 14 6.40 5.11 -18.21
CA ILE A 14 5.76 6.40 -17.99
C ILE A 14 6.32 7.01 -16.70
N LEU A 15 6.63 8.29 -16.74
CA LEU A 15 7.04 9.07 -15.58
C LEU A 15 5.82 9.77 -14.99
N ILE A 16 5.68 9.70 -13.67
CA ILE A 16 4.68 10.47 -12.92
C ILE A 16 5.44 11.46 -12.04
N LEU A 17 5.19 12.76 -12.22
CA LEU A 17 5.68 13.79 -11.32
C LEU A 17 4.62 14.07 -10.26
N ASP A 18 4.98 13.89 -8.99
CA ASP A 18 4.06 14.00 -7.86
C ASP A 18 4.09 15.40 -7.24
N PHE A 19 2.98 16.11 -7.34
CA PHE A 19 2.79 17.45 -6.76
C PHE A 19 2.14 17.42 -5.37
N GLY A 20 2.17 16.26 -4.69
CA GLY A 20 1.64 16.08 -3.34
C GLY A 20 0.18 15.62 -3.30
N ALA A 21 -0.31 15.01 -4.38
CA ALA A 21 -1.65 14.45 -4.42
C ALA A 21 -1.77 13.19 -3.56
N GLN A 22 -2.88 13.04 -2.88
CA GLN A 22 -3.23 11.80 -2.19
C GLN A 22 -3.37 10.60 -3.16
N TYR A 23 -3.58 10.88 -4.45
CA TYR A 23 -3.93 9.89 -5.47
C TYR A 23 -2.79 9.57 -6.46
N SER A 24 -1.59 10.09 -6.27
CA SER A 24 -0.44 9.81 -7.19
C SER A 24 -0.15 8.31 -7.30
N GLN A 25 -0.28 7.57 -6.20
CA GLN A 25 -0.14 6.12 -6.20
C GLN A 25 -1.25 5.42 -7.00
N LEU A 26 -2.48 5.97 -7.01
CA LEU A 26 -3.58 5.43 -7.83
C LEU A 26 -3.32 5.64 -9.32
N ILE A 27 -2.75 6.78 -9.73
CA ILE A 27 -2.33 7.02 -11.13
C ILE A 27 -1.36 5.92 -11.55
N ALA A 28 -0.31 5.67 -10.75
CA ALA A 28 0.68 4.64 -11.05
C ALA A 28 0.05 3.25 -11.13
N ARG A 29 -0.84 2.91 -10.20
CA ARG A 29 -1.55 1.64 -10.19
C ARG A 29 -2.40 1.46 -11.44
N ARG A 30 -3.17 2.47 -11.86
CA ARG A 30 -4.00 2.42 -13.08
C ARG A 30 -3.17 2.24 -14.36
N ILE A 31 -1.99 2.87 -14.44
CA ILE A 31 -1.07 2.68 -15.57
C ILE A 31 -0.50 1.26 -15.56
N ARG A 32 -0.14 0.70 -14.41
CA ARG A 32 0.36 -0.67 -14.29
C ARG A 32 -0.71 -1.74 -14.57
N GLU A 33 -1.97 -1.47 -14.24
CA GLU A 33 -3.10 -2.29 -14.67
C GLU A 33 -3.20 -2.41 -16.20
N GLN A 34 -2.69 -1.40 -16.94
CA GLN A 34 -2.54 -1.46 -18.40
C GLN A 34 -1.25 -2.17 -18.86
N ARG A 35 -0.53 -2.82 -17.93
CA ARG A 35 0.72 -3.55 -18.17
C ARG A 35 1.85 -2.66 -18.70
N VAL A 36 1.87 -1.39 -18.31
CA VAL A 36 2.92 -0.43 -18.61
C VAL A 36 3.66 -0.07 -17.33
N TYR A 37 4.99 -0.15 -17.35
CA TYR A 37 5.80 0.25 -16.20
C TYR A 37 5.73 1.76 -15.98
N CYS A 38 5.69 2.19 -14.72
CA CYS A 38 5.76 3.61 -14.38
C CYS A 38 6.48 3.84 -13.05
N GLU A 39 7.07 5.02 -12.92
CA GLU A 39 7.70 5.50 -11.69
C GLU A 39 7.13 6.85 -11.27
N ILE A 40 7.00 7.02 -9.93
CA ILE A 40 6.65 8.29 -9.31
C ILE A 40 7.96 8.96 -8.85
N GLN A 41 8.15 10.21 -9.24
CA GLN A 41 9.30 11.03 -8.88
C GLN A 41 8.82 12.40 -8.34
N PRO A 42 9.62 13.10 -7.52
CA PRO A 42 9.26 14.41 -7.02
C PRO A 42 9.12 15.42 -8.17
N PRO A 43 8.31 16.50 -7.98
CA PRO A 43 8.00 17.46 -9.06
C PRO A 43 9.23 18.16 -9.62
N ASN A 44 10.23 18.41 -8.80
CA ASN A 44 11.50 19.05 -9.16
C ASN A 44 12.58 18.06 -9.64
N TRP A 45 12.18 16.88 -10.12
CA TRP A 45 13.15 15.91 -10.64
C TRP A 45 13.90 16.51 -11.82
N PRO A 46 15.25 16.50 -11.83
CA PRO A 46 16.05 17.20 -12.84
C PRO A 46 15.76 16.74 -14.27
N LEU A 47 15.65 17.69 -15.20
CA LEU A 47 15.34 17.40 -16.61
C LEU A 47 16.34 16.41 -17.25
N GLU A 48 17.61 16.47 -16.87
CA GLU A 48 18.63 15.51 -17.33
C GLU A 48 18.32 14.08 -16.89
N LYS A 49 17.81 13.91 -15.67
CA LYS A 49 17.37 12.59 -15.19
C LYS A 49 16.12 12.12 -15.92
N ILE A 50 15.19 13.04 -16.24
CA ILE A 50 14.00 12.72 -17.04
C ILE A 50 14.44 12.25 -18.44
N ARG A 51 15.38 12.94 -19.07
CA ARG A 51 15.95 12.52 -20.36
C ARG A 51 16.63 11.16 -20.28
N ALA A 52 17.44 10.92 -19.25
CA ALA A 52 18.10 9.64 -19.03
C ALA A 52 17.12 8.51 -18.74
N PHE A 53 16.02 8.81 -18.07
CA PHE A 53 14.91 7.86 -17.84
C PHE A 53 14.20 7.49 -19.14
N ALA A 54 14.25 8.34 -20.16
CA ALA A 54 13.65 8.14 -21.48
C ALA A 54 12.17 7.71 -21.43
N PRO A 55 11.27 8.47 -20.76
CA PRO A 55 9.87 8.10 -20.65
C PRO A 55 9.17 8.15 -22.00
N LYS A 56 8.21 7.24 -22.24
CA LYS A 56 7.28 7.31 -23.38
C LYS A 56 6.19 8.35 -23.19
N GLY A 57 5.92 8.74 -21.94
CA GLY A 57 4.99 9.78 -21.56
C GLY A 57 5.23 10.26 -20.14
N ILE A 58 4.71 11.44 -19.82
CA ILE A 58 4.82 12.06 -18.51
C ILE A 58 3.42 12.40 -17.99
N VAL A 59 3.13 12.06 -16.73
CA VAL A 59 1.92 12.47 -16.03
C VAL A 59 2.29 13.48 -14.97
N LEU A 60 1.61 14.62 -14.95
CA LEU A 60 1.66 15.62 -13.88
C LEU A 60 0.47 15.35 -12.97
N SER A 61 0.71 14.94 -11.73
CA SER A 61 -0.37 14.57 -10.80
C SER A 61 -1.20 15.78 -10.36
N GLY A 62 -2.25 15.53 -9.61
CA GLY A 62 -2.92 16.55 -8.81
C GLY A 62 -2.03 17.09 -7.69
N GLY A 63 -2.53 18.03 -6.92
CA GLY A 63 -1.83 18.60 -5.76
C GLY A 63 -2.74 19.54 -4.96
N PRO A 64 -2.42 19.76 -3.67
CA PRO A 64 -3.24 20.59 -2.78
C PRO A 64 -2.97 22.09 -2.90
N SER A 65 -1.91 22.49 -3.61
CA SER A 65 -1.45 23.88 -3.70
C SER A 65 -2.13 24.63 -4.85
N SER A 66 -2.09 25.97 -4.78
CA SER A 66 -2.39 26.84 -5.93
C SER A 66 -1.11 27.10 -6.72
N VAL A 67 -1.14 27.00 -8.06
CA VAL A 67 0.04 27.13 -8.93
C VAL A 67 0.73 28.48 -8.86
N TYR A 68 0.02 29.50 -8.41
CA TYR A 68 0.51 30.89 -8.23
C TYR A 68 0.95 31.18 -6.79
N ALA A 69 0.80 30.24 -5.86
CA ALA A 69 1.24 30.42 -4.47
C ALA A 69 2.76 30.41 -4.37
N GLU A 70 3.31 31.20 -3.44
CA GLU A 70 4.74 31.18 -3.15
C GLU A 70 5.18 29.79 -2.65
N GLY A 71 6.24 29.26 -3.25
CA GLY A 71 6.73 27.91 -2.92
C GLY A 71 5.87 26.76 -3.46
N ALA A 72 4.90 27.02 -4.33
CA ALA A 72 4.11 25.97 -4.97
C ALA A 72 5.01 24.96 -5.70
N PRO A 73 4.74 23.64 -5.59
CA PRO A 73 5.54 22.63 -6.27
C PRO A 73 5.47 22.82 -7.78
N SER A 74 6.62 22.79 -8.44
CA SER A 74 6.73 23.05 -9.87
C SER A 74 7.73 22.08 -10.52
N CYS A 75 7.59 21.87 -11.83
CA CYS A 75 8.52 21.08 -12.64
C CYS A 75 9.28 21.96 -13.63
N ASP A 76 10.35 21.40 -14.19
CA ASP A 76 11.11 22.04 -15.25
C ASP A 76 10.25 22.16 -16.52
N ARG A 77 10.14 23.37 -17.07
CA ARG A 77 9.34 23.64 -18.29
C ARG A 77 9.87 22.90 -19.51
N GLY A 78 11.13 22.48 -19.51
CA GLY A 78 11.74 21.69 -20.57
C GLY A 78 11.05 20.36 -20.85
N ILE A 79 10.23 19.86 -19.92
CA ILE A 79 9.44 18.64 -20.13
C ILE A 79 8.45 18.76 -21.30
N TYR A 80 7.91 19.96 -21.54
CA TYR A 80 6.96 20.23 -22.64
C TYR A 80 7.63 20.29 -24.03
N GLU A 81 8.96 20.29 -24.05
CA GLU A 81 9.77 20.31 -25.27
C GLU A 81 10.45 18.96 -25.55
N LEU A 82 10.22 17.94 -24.73
CA LEU A 82 10.80 16.61 -24.92
C LEU A 82 10.19 15.84 -26.10
N GLY A 83 9.05 16.30 -26.63
CA GLY A 83 8.35 15.63 -27.73
C GLY A 83 7.59 14.37 -27.31
N VAL A 84 7.53 14.06 -26.02
CA VAL A 84 6.73 12.95 -25.48
C VAL A 84 5.37 13.46 -24.98
N PRO A 85 4.31 12.63 -25.01
CA PRO A 85 3.01 13.01 -24.49
C PRO A 85 3.07 13.40 -23.01
N VAL A 86 2.39 14.50 -22.65
CA VAL A 86 2.25 14.98 -21.27
C VAL A 86 0.77 15.06 -20.92
N LEU A 87 0.36 14.39 -19.83
CA LEU A 87 -0.99 14.48 -19.26
C LEU A 87 -0.93 15.24 -17.94
N GLY A 88 -1.58 16.40 -17.87
CA GLY A 88 -1.81 17.11 -16.61
C GLY A 88 -3.15 16.72 -15.98
N ILE A 89 -3.15 16.33 -14.71
CA ILE A 89 -4.35 15.97 -13.93
C ILE A 89 -4.55 17.02 -12.84
N CYS A 90 -5.73 17.67 -12.82
CA CYS A 90 -6.12 18.67 -11.82
C CYS A 90 -5.04 19.76 -11.66
N TYR A 91 -4.26 19.77 -10.58
CA TYR A 91 -3.13 20.69 -10.41
C TYR A 91 -2.15 20.62 -11.58
N GLY A 92 -1.85 19.44 -12.11
CA GLY A 92 -0.96 19.25 -13.26
C GLY A 92 -1.45 19.94 -14.53
N GLN A 93 -2.77 19.95 -14.79
CA GLN A 93 -3.36 20.75 -15.88
C GLN A 93 -3.19 22.24 -15.63
N GLN A 94 -3.49 22.70 -14.41
CA GLN A 94 -3.38 24.12 -14.03
C GLN A 94 -1.91 24.58 -14.14
N LEU A 95 -0.96 23.77 -13.65
CA LEU A 95 0.48 24.06 -13.76
C LEU A 95 0.93 24.15 -15.23
N MET A 96 0.52 23.22 -16.07
CA MET A 96 0.81 23.25 -17.50
C MET A 96 0.27 24.51 -18.15
N ALA A 97 -1.00 24.86 -17.87
CA ALA A 97 -1.60 26.09 -18.38
C ALA A 97 -0.84 27.33 -17.90
N TYR A 98 -0.54 27.44 -16.61
CA TYR A 98 0.17 28.55 -16.00
C TYR A 98 1.59 28.71 -16.58
N GLN A 99 2.34 27.62 -16.65
CA GLN A 99 3.72 27.65 -17.17
C GLN A 99 3.80 28.01 -18.65
N LEU A 100 2.78 27.68 -19.44
CA LEU A 100 2.75 27.97 -20.89
C LEU A 100 2.09 29.32 -21.23
N GLY A 101 1.74 30.14 -20.23
CA GLY A 101 1.25 31.52 -20.41
C GLY A 101 -0.26 31.67 -20.36
N GLY A 102 -0.97 30.64 -19.89
CA GLY A 102 -2.38 30.74 -19.51
C GLY A 102 -2.58 31.50 -18.20
N VAL A 103 -3.83 31.61 -17.76
CA VAL A 103 -4.20 32.27 -16.51
C VAL A 103 -4.96 31.28 -15.63
N VAL A 104 -4.52 31.15 -14.39
CA VAL A 104 -5.16 30.31 -13.36
C VAL A 104 -5.50 31.20 -12.18
N GLU A 105 -6.72 31.11 -11.69
CA GLU A 105 -7.20 31.89 -10.55
C GLU A 105 -8.04 31.04 -9.61
N LYS A 106 -8.25 31.55 -8.40
CA LYS A 106 -9.17 30.97 -7.45
C LYS A 106 -10.60 31.01 -8.00
N ALA A 107 -11.27 29.87 -8.00
CA ALA A 107 -12.65 29.80 -8.47
C ALA A 107 -13.60 30.44 -7.44
N ASP A 108 -14.63 31.15 -7.93
CA ASP A 108 -15.70 31.71 -7.08
C ASP A 108 -16.51 30.59 -6.42
N ALA A 109 -16.74 29.49 -7.15
CA ALA A 109 -17.37 28.29 -6.65
C ALA A 109 -16.36 27.12 -6.73
N ARG A 110 -16.15 26.46 -5.61
CA ARG A 110 -15.35 25.24 -5.55
C ARG A 110 -16.13 24.08 -6.17
N GLU A 111 -15.43 23.18 -6.83
CA GLU A 111 -16.05 21.98 -7.42
C GLU A 111 -15.48 20.73 -6.78
N TYR A 112 -16.29 20.10 -5.92
CA TYR A 112 -15.95 18.85 -5.23
C TYR A 112 -17.04 17.80 -5.45
N GLY A 113 -16.63 16.59 -5.76
CA GLY A 113 -17.54 15.47 -5.95
C GLY A 113 -17.85 15.18 -7.42
N ARG A 114 -19.03 14.65 -7.68
CA ARG A 114 -19.45 14.24 -9.02
C ARG A 114 -19.86 15.44 -9.87
N ALA A 115 -19.35 15.46 -11.11
CA ALA A 115 -19.74 16.42 -12.13
C ALA A 115 -19.99 15.70 -13.46
N ALA A 116 -20.98 16.17 -14.25
CA ALA A 116 -21.20 15.67 -15.60
C ALA A 116 -20.16 16.29 -16.54
N LEU A 117 -19.42 15.44 -17.25
CA LEU A 117 -18.44 15.81 -18.27
C LEU A 117 -19.09 15.69 -19.65
N HIS A 118 -19.05 16.76 -20.43
CA HIS A 118 -19.47 16.77 -21.82
C HIS A 118 -18.25 16.83 -22.74
N VAL A 119 -18.13 15.84 -23.66
CA VAL A 119 -17.02 15.79 -24.63
C VAL A 119 -17.40 16.64 -25.84
N GLU A 120 -16.67 17.75 -26.05
CA GLU A 120 -16.92 18.72 -27.11
C GLU A 120 -16.37 18.27 -28.47
N LYS A 121 -15.22 17.57 -28.44
CA LYS A 121 -14.49 17.16 -29.64
C LYS A 121 -13.95 15.75 -29.52
N PRO A 122 -13.96 14.97 -30.62
CA PRO A 122 -13.23 13.71 -30.67
C PRO A 122 -11.74 13.93 -30.36
N HIS A 123 -11.21 13.18 -29.42
CA HIS A 123 -9.79 13.21 -29.08
C HIS A 123 -9.33 11.79 -28.69
N PRO A 124 -8.08 11.38 -29.02
CA PRO A 124 -7.57 10.05 -28.67
C PRO A 124 -7.72 9.69 -27.19
N LEU A 125 -7.61 10.66 -26.28
CA LEU A 125 -7.81 10.45 -24.85
C LEU A 125 -9.20 9.87 -24.53
N PHE A 126 -10.25 10.28 -25.25
CA PHE A 126 -11.64 9.86 -25.07
C PHE A 126 -12.07 8.72 -26.01
N ALA A 127 -11.13 8.12 -26.74
CA ALA A 127 -11.45 7.00 -27.61
C ALA A 127 -12.14 5.87 -26.83
N GLU A 128 -13.09 5.19 -27.48
CA GLU A 128 -13.91 4.10 -26.92
C GLU A 128 -14.89 4.52 -25.80
N LEU A 129 -14.86 5.77 -25.37
CA LEU A 129 -15.79 6.23 -24.33
C LEU A 129 -17.18 6.64 -24.87
N GLY A 130 -17.34 6.80 -26.18
CA GLY A 130 -18.58 7.28 -26.80
C GLY A 130 -18.88 8.75 -26.50
N GLY A 131 -19.99 9.28 -27.06
CA GLY A 131 -20.36 10.70 -26.95
C GLY A 131 -21.35 11.04 -25.84
N ALA A 132 -21.67 10.13 -24.93
CA ALA A 132 -22.60 10.40 -23.84
C ALA A 132 -21.90 11.14 -22.67
N ASP A 133 -22.66 11.99 -21.97
CA ASP A 133 -22.20 12.62 -20.73
C ASP A 133 -21.79 11.57 -19.70
N ARG A 134 -20.75 11.88 -18.90
CA ARG A 134 -20.18 10.97 -17.91
C ARG A 134 -20.01 11.64 -16.58
N ASN A 135 -20.15 10.87 -15.52
CA ASN A 135 -19.81 11.34 -14.20
C ASN A 135 -18.29 11.26 -13.99
N VAL A 136 -17.69 12.38 -13.66
CA VAL A 136 -16.27 12.48 -13.28
C VAL A 136 -16.14 13.04 -11.88
N TRP A 137 -15.01 12.77 -11.22
CA TRP A 137 -14.74 13.26 -9.88
C TRP A 137 -13.89 14.52 -9.93
N MET A 138 -14.47 15.62 -9.47
CA MET A 138 -13.82 16.91 -9.32
C MET A 138 -13.31 17.11 -7.89
N SER A 139 -12.17 17.78 -7.73
CA SER A 139 -11.60 18.12 -6.42
C SER A 139 -10.68 19.31 -6.56
N HIS A 140 -11.24 20.50 -6.84
CA HIS A 140 -10.43 21.70 -7.05
C HIS A 140 -11.10 22.98 -6.53
N GLY A 141 -10.25 23.91 -6.07
CA GLY A 141 -10.65 25.27 -5.65
C GLY A 141 -10.16 26.35 -6.62
N ASP A 142 -9.26 26.02 -7.53
CA ASP A 142 -8.71 26.89 -8.57
C ASP A 142 -9.18 26.42 -9.94
N ARG A 143 -9.24 27.34 -10.92
CA ARG A 143 -9.63 27.05 -12.29
C ARG A 143 -8.74 27.74 -13.30
N VAL A 144 -8.57 27.17 -14.46
CA VAL A 144 -8.01 27.85 -15.61
C VAL A 144 -9.02 28.87 -16.11
N LEU A 145 -8.61 30.13 -16.23
CA LEU A 145 -9.45 31.22 -16.78
C LEU A 145 -9.19 31.46 -18.27
N ARG A 146 -7.95 31.31 -18.69
CA ARG A 146 -7.53 31.47 -20.07
C ARG A 146 -6.50 30.41 -20.42
N LEU A 147 -6.76 29.71 -21.50
CA LEU A 147 -5.81 28.73 -22.05
C LEU A 147 -4.57 29.43 -22.61
N PRO A 148 -3.41 28.77 -22.56
CA PRO A 148 -2.24 29.22 -23.31
C PRO A 148 -2.47 29.10 -24.83
N ASP A 149 -1.67 29.83 -25.59
CA ASP A 149 -1.72 29.76 -27.06
C ASP A 149 -1.51 28.33 -27.56
N GLY A 150 -2.26 27.96 -28.60
CA GLY A 150 -2.22 26.65 -29.20
C GLY A 150 -3.08 25.57 -28.52
N PHE A 151 -3.66 25.83 -27.37
CA PHE A 151 -4.59 24.92 -26.73
C PHE A 151 -6.04 25.10 -27.21
N GLU A 152 -6.81 24.03 -27.14
CA GLU A 152 -8.24 24.02 -27.41
C GLU A 152 -8.97 23.17 -26.35
N VAL A 153 -10.25 23.45 -26.18
CA VAL A 153 -11.14 22.70 -25.31
C VAL A 153 -11.56 21.41 -26.01
N ILE A 154 -11.47 20.28 -25.31
CA ILE A 154 -11.93 18.97 -25.79
C ILE A 154 -13.07 18.40 -24.92
N ALA A 155 -13.24 18.89 -23.67
CA ALA A 155 -14.43 18.60 -22.84
C ALA A 155 -14.70 19.72 -21.84
N THR A 156 -15.98 19.84 -21.44
CA THR A 156 -16.49 20.84 -20.50
C THR A 156 -17.27 20.17 -19.36
N SER A 157 -17.45 20.87 -18.24
CA SER A 157 -18.47 20.58 -17.24
C SER A 157 -19.23 21.84 -16.86
N ALA A 158 -20.30 21.73 -16.11
CA ALA A 158 -21.14 22.87 -15.74
C ALA A 158 -20.35 24.01 -15.08
N ASN A 159 -19.34 23.69 -14.27
CA ASN A 159 -18.54 24.68 -13.54
C ASN A 159 -17.10 24.79 -14.04
N SER A 160 -16.68 23.92 -14.97
CA SER A 160 -15.34 23.96 -15.56
C SER A 160 -15.39 23.98 -17.08
N PRO A 161 -15.31 25.19 -17.71
CA PRO A 161 -15.30 25.32 -19.16
C PRO A 161 -14.06 24.72 -19.82
N PHE A 162 -13.03 24.39 -19.04
CA PHE A 162 -11.79 23.75 -19.45
C PHE A 162 -11.60 22.43 -18.71
N ALA A 163 -12.67 21.59 -18.62
CA ALA A 163 -12.62 20.32 -17.93
C ALA A 163 -11.62 19.35 -18.57
N ALA A 164 -11.43 19.43 -19.90
CA ALA A 164 -10.30 18.80 -20.58
C ALA A 164 -9.84 19.68 -21.74
N VAL A 165 -8.52 19.74 -21.92
CA VAL A 165 -7.87 20.59 -22.93
C VAL A 165 -6.76 19.81 -23.64
N ALA A 166 -6.48 20.15 -24.88
CA ALA A 166 -5.39 19.57 -25.66
C ALA A 166 -4.68 20.65 -26.49
N HIS A 167 -3.38 20.50 -26.68
CA HIS A 167 -2.65 21.36 -27.60
C HIS A 167 -2.81 20.84 -29.04
N ARG A 168 -3.06 21.74 -29.98
CA ARG A 168 -3.40 21.41 -31.38
C ARG A 168 -2.32 20.65 -32.15
N THR A 169 -1.05 20.86 -31.79
CA THR A 169 0.12 20.32 -32.55
C THR A 169 1.13 19.58 -31.67
N LYS A 170 1.19 19.87 -30.37
CA LYS A 170 2.07 19.18 -29.42
C LYS A 170 1.26 18.10 -28.69
N PRO A 171 1.89 17.00 -28.22
CA PRO A 171 1.18 15.94 -27.52
C PRO A 171 0.95 16.31 -26.03
N LEU A 172 0.37 17.49 -25.79
CA LEU A 172 0.07 17.99 -24.44
C LEU A 172 -1.45 17.95 -24.22
N VAL A 173 -1.88 17.31 -23.15
CA VAL A 173 -3.29 17.18 -22.77
C VAL A 173 -3.46 17.38 -21.27
N GLY A 174 -4.58 17.96 -20.87
CA GLY A 174 -4.89 18.16 -19.45
C GLY A 174 -6.34 17.84 -19.15
N VAL A 175 -6.60 17.33 -17.96
CA VAL A 175 -7.93 17.09 -17.40
C VAL A 175 -8.03 17.71 -16.01
N GLN A 176 -9.14 18.42 -15.72
CA GLN A 176 -9.36 19.05 -14.42
C GLN A 176 -9.86 18.06 -13.37
N PHE A 177 -10.50 16.99 -13.79
CA PHE A 177 -11.00 15.89 -12.96
C PHE A 177 -9.94 14.82 -12.71
N HIS A 178 -10.25 13.89 -11.81
CA HIS A 178 -9.38 12.79 -11.41
C HIS A 178 -9.79 11.48 -12.12
N PRO A 179 -9.10 11.08 -13.22
CA PRO A 179 -9.40 9.82 -13.91
C PRO A 179 -8.97 8.58 -13.13
N GLU A 180 -8.06 8.73 -12.16
CA GLU A 180 -7.49 7.63 -11.39
C GLU A 180 -8.45 7.05 -10.33
N VAL A 181 -9.47 7.82 -9.90
CA VAL A 181 -10.38 7.40 -8.85
C VAL A 181 -11.57 6.61 -9.39
N LEU A 182 -12.11 5.69 -8.58
CA LEU A 182 -13.24 4.81 -8.95
C LEU A 182 -14.53 5.57 -9.29
N HIS A 183 -14.67 6.80 -8.81
CA HIS A 183 -15.86 7.63 -9.03
C HIS A 183 -15.90 8.30 -10.42
N THR A 184 -14.81 8.22 -11.19
CA THR A 184 -14.76 8.70 -12.57
C THR A 184 -15.10 7.56 -13.53
N GLU A 185 -16.24 7.68 -14.20
CA GLU A 185 -16.69 6.70 -15.19
C GLU A 185 -15.76 6.68 -16.40
N GLY A 186 -15.16 5.51 -16.70
CA GLY A 186 -14.19 5.33 -17.78
C GLY A 186 -12.83 5.97 -17.54
N GLY A 187 -12.49 6.29 -16.28
CA GLY A 187 -11.19 6.86 -15.93
C GLY A 187 -10.01 5.91 -16.22
N ASP A 188 -10.22 4.61 -16.07
CA ASP A 188 -9.28 3.56 -16.48
C ASP A 188 -9.04 3.53 -17.99
N VAL A 189 -10.11 3.73 -18.80
CA VAL A 189 -10.01 3.83 -20.25
C VAL A 189 -9.23 5.08 -20.67
N LEU A 190 -9.45 6.22 -20.00
CA LEU A 190 -8.68 7.44 -20.23
C LEU A 190 -7.18 7.22 -20.01
N LEU A 191 -6.81 6.64 -18.89
CA LEU A 191 -5.40 6.37 -18.57
C LEU A 191 -4.80 5.31 -19.49
N ARG A 192 -5.59 4.30 -19.90
CA ARG A 192 -5.20 3.35 -20.94
C ARG A 192 -4.92 4.04 -22.26
N ASN A 193 -5.84 4.89 -22.73
CA ASN A 193 -5.69 5.62 -23.98
C ASN A 193 -4.47 6.53 -23.96
N PHE A 194 -4.22 7.20 -22.83
CA PHE A 194 -2.97 7.97 -22.67
C PHE A 194 -1.75 7.04 -22.78
N ALA A 195 -1.67 5.98 -21.98
CA ALA A 195 -0.50 5.12 -21.91
C ALA A 195 -0.23 4.37 -23.22
N LEU A 196 -1.27 3.72 -23.79
CA LEU A 196 -1.09 2.84 -24.95
C LEU A 196 -1.23 3.59 -26.27
N SER A 197 -2.26 4.41 -26.44
CA SER A 197 -2.56 5.05 -27.73
C SER A 197 -1.76 6.33 -27.94
N MET A 198 -1.71 7.22 -26.96
CA MET A 198 -0.99 8.49 -27.11
C MET A 198 0.53 8.34 -26.90
N CYS A 199 0.96 7.61 -25.86
CA CYS A 199 2.37 7.36 -25.60
C CYS A 199 2.95 6.24 -26.45
N GLY A 200 2.14 5.40 -27.07
CA GLY A 200 2.57 4.23 -27.82
C GLY A 200 3.35 3.23 -26.98
N ALA A 201 3.10 3.19 -25.65
CA ALA A 201 3.80 2.30 -24.76
C ALA A 201 3.30 0.86 -24.96
N ARG A 202 4.24 -0.09 -25.02
CA ARG A 202 3.93 -1.51 -25.16
C ARG A 202 3.56 -2.11 -23.80
N PRO A 203 2.50 -2.93 -23.70
CA PRO A 203 2.05 -3.55 -22.45
C PRO A 203 2.93 -4.75 -22.05
N THR A 204 4.20 -4.49 -21.73
CA THR A 204 5.21 -5.52 -21.41
C THR A 204 5.40 -5.75 -19.92
N TRP A 205 4.89 -4.89 -19.06
CA TRP A 205 4.95 -5.06 -17.62
C TRP A 205 4.06 -6.21 -17.17
N THR A 206 4.67 -7.30 -16.73
CA THR A 206 3.98 -8.47 -16.15
C THR A 206 4.70 -8.92 -14.89
N VAL A 207 3.97 -9.54 -13.98
CA VAL A 207 4.55 -10.10 -12.75
C VAL A 207 5.59 -11.18 -13.08
N ASP A 208 5.36 -11.96 -14.16
CA ASP A 208 6.29 -13.01 -14.61
C ASP A 208 7.63 -12.40 -15.03
N ALA A 209 7.60 -11.40 -15.90
CA ALA A 209 8.81 -10.69 -16.36
C ALA A 209 9.52 -10.01 -15.18
N PHE A 210 8.76 -9.44 -14.23
CA PHE A 210 9.32 -8.87 -13.02
C PHE A 210 10.07 -9.93 -12.19
N VAL A 211 9.44 -11.06 -11.88
CA VAL A 211 10.02 -12.11 -11.02
C VAL A 211 11.33 -12.62 -11.63
N GLU A 212 11.38 -12.92 -12.93
CA GLU A 212 12.60 -13.38 -13.59
C GLU A 212 13.71 -12.31 -13.56
N SER A 213 13.37 -11.07 -13.83
CA SER A 213 14.32 -9.94 -13.75
C SER A 213 14.81 -9.70 -12.32
N ALA A 214 13.94 -9.77 -11.32
CA ALA A 214 14.30 -9.60 -9.91
C ALA A 214 15.22 -10.72 -9.42
N ILE A 215 14.97 -11.98 -9.84
CA ILE A 215 15.86 -13.11 -9.57
C ILE A 215 17.26 -12.87 -10.14
N ALA A 216 17.35 -12.41 -11.38
CA ALA A 216 18.65 -12.12 -12.01
C ALA A 216 19.41 -11.02 -11.26
N ARG A 217 18.74 -9.93 -10.89
CA ARG A 217 19.34 -8.84 -10.10
C ARG A 217 19.81 -9.29 -8.72
N VAL A 218 19.01 -10.08 -8.02
CA VAL A 218 19.39 -10.60 -6.70
C VAL A 218 20.64 -11.48 -6.82
N ARG A 219 20.74 -12.34 -7.84
CA ARG A 219 21.93 -13.15 -8.11
C ARG A 219 23.17 -12.29 -8.35
N GLU A 220 23.06 -11.27 -9.17
CA GLU A 220 24.14 -10.34 -9.45
C GLU A 220 24.57 -9.56 -8.22
N GLN A 221 23.60 -9.04 -7.45
CA GLN A 221 23.85 -8.23 -6.26
C GLN A 221 24.53 -9.04 -5.15
N VAL A 222 24.05 -10.28 -4.90
CA VAL A 222 24.50 -11.13 -3.80
C VAL A 222 25.80 -11.86 -4.17
N GLY A 223 25.93 -12.31 -5.41
CA GLY A 223 27.09 -13.11 -5.83
C GLY A 223 27.25 -14.37 -4.97
N THR A 224 28.39 -14.48 -4.26
CA THR A 224 28.69 -15.59 -3.35
C THR A 224 28.44 -15.24 -1.87
N GLY A 225 27.84 -14.08 -1.59
CA GLY A 225 27.62 -13.58 -0.23
C GLY A 225 26.57 -14.37 0.54
N ARG A 226 26.67 -14.35 1.87
CA ARG A 226 25.66 -14.91 2.77
C ARG A 226 24.56 -13.90 3.05
N THR A 227 23.32 -14.36 2.96
CA THR A 227 22.14 -13.51 3.05
C THR A 227 21.22 -13.99 4.16
N ILE A 228 20.71 -13.04 4.97
CA ILE A 228 19.70 -13.32 5.99
C ILE A 228 18.39 -12.59 5.67
N CYS A 229 17.28 -13.17 6.11
CA CYS A 229 15.94 -12.60 5.97
C CYS A 229 15.16 -12.74 7.27
N GLY A 230 14.63 -11.64 7.79
CA GLY A 230 13.67 -11.67 8.90
C GLY A 230 12.28 -12.02 8.38
N LEU A 231 11.70 -13.12 8.86
CA LEU A 231 10.33 -13.49 8.55
C LEU A 231 9.39 -12.97 9.64
N SER A 232 8.47 -12.10 9.27
CA SER A 232 7.41 -11.61 10.16
C SER A 232 6.12 -12.46 10.09
N GLY A 233 6.09 -13.49 9.21
CA GLY A 233 4.84 -14.21 8.88
C GLY A 233 3.92 -13.44 7.94
N GLY A 234 4.24 -12.20 7.61
CA GLY A 234 3.48 -11.37 6.65
C GLY A 234 3.74 -11.76 5.19
N VAL A 235 2.83 -11.34 4.30
CA VAL A 235 2.91 -11.63 2.86
C VAL A 235 4.23 -11.12 2.26
N ASP A 236 4.63 -9.89 2.58
CA ASP A 236 5.76 -9.22 1.94
C ASP A 236 7.09 -9.89 2.26
N SER A 237 7.36 -10.15 3.54
CA SER A 237 8.56 -10.89 3.97
C SER A 237 8.58 -12.31 3.39
N SER A 238 7.42 -12.94 3.26
CA SER A 238 7.29 -14.28 2.69
C SER A 238 7.59 -14.32 1.20
N VAL A 239 7.06 -13.36 0.43
CA VAL A 239 7.33 -13.26 -1.01
C VAL A 239 8.78 -12.86 -1.27
N ALA A 240 9.33 -11.92 -0.48
CA ALA A 240 10.74 -11.54 -0.58
C ALA A 240 11.66 -12.75 -0.33
N ALA A 241 11.40 -13.51 0.73
CA ALA A 241 12.18 -14.71 1.04
C ALA A 241 12.07 -15.79 -0.05
N ALA A 242 10.86 -16.06 -0.58
CA ALA A 242 10.66 -17.02 -1.66
C ALA A 242 11.38 -16.62 -2.95
N LEU A 243 11.35 -15.33 -3.32
CA LEU A 243 12.05 -14.80 -4.49
C LEU A 243 13.57 -14.94 -4.32
N VAL A 244 14.10 -14.53 -3.17
CA VAL A 244 15.53 -14.61 -2.88
C VAL A 244 15.99 -16.07 -2.79
N GLN A 245 15.19 -16.96 -2.19
CA GLN A 245 15.48 -18.40 -2.18
C GLN A 245 15.62 -18.96 -3.61
N ARG A 246 14.70 -18.59 -4.50
CA ARG A 246 14.77 -19.01 -5.91
C ARG A 246 15.99 -18.43 -6.64
N ALA A 247 16.47 -17.26 -6.19
CA ALA A 247 17.65 -16.62 -6.76
C ALA A 247 18.97 -17.24 -6.32
N ILE A 248 19.17 -17.47 -5.00
CA ILE A 248 20.47 -17.79 -4.40
C ILE A 248 20.50 -19.08 -3.59
N GLY A 249 19.37 -19.78 -3.44
CA GLY A 249 19.30 -21.08 -2.78
C GLY A 249 19.85 -21.07 -1.35
N ASP A 250 20.78 -21.97 -1.05
CA ASP A 250 21.34 -22.21 0.30
C ASP A 250 22.14 -21.03 0.91
N GLN A 251 22.41 -20.00 0.13
CA GLN A 251 23.03 -18.76 0.63
C GLN A 251 22.07 -17.94 1.51
N LEU A 252 20.74 -18.22 1.40
CA LEU A 252 19.72 -17.58 2.22
C LEU A 252 19.48 -18.36 3.51
N THR A 253 19.51 -17.67 4.65
CA THR A 253 18.98 -18.16 5.92
C THR A 253 17.89 -17.24 6.41
N CYS A 254 16.70 -17.78 6.62
CA CYS A 254 15.57 -17.04 7.20
C CYS A 254 15.55 -17.19 8.72
N ILE A 255 15.25 -16.11 9.42
CA ILE A 255 15.10 -16.08 10.88
C ILE A 255 13.66 -15.69 11.18
N PHE A 256 12.93 -16.58 11.84
CA PHE A 256 11.57 -16.36 12.31
C PHE A 256 11.57 -16.23 13.84
N VAL A 257 11.11 -15.08 14.34
CA VAL A 257 11.03 -14.81 15.78
C VAL A 257 9.59 -15.01 16.25
N ASP A 258 9.39 -16.04 17.07
CA ASP A 258 8.16 -16.18 17.83
C ASP A 258 8.22 -15.30 19.08
N HIS A 259 7.60 -14.15 19.02
CA HIS A 259 7.53 -13.18 20.11
C HIS A 259 6.35 -13.43 21.07
N GLY A 260 5.64 -14.53 20.93
CA GLY A 260 4.50 -14.85 21.78
C GLY A 260 3.23 -14.04 21.53
N LEU A 261 3.19 -13.19 20.49
CA LEU A 261 2.07 -12.32 20.14
C LEU A 261 1.43 -12.70 18.79
N LEU A 262 1.75 -13.90 18.30
CA LEU A 262 1.22 -14.48 17.05
C LEU A 262 -0.22 -14.96 17.24
N ARG A 263 -0.94 -15.09 16.12
CA ARG A 263 -2.25 -15.77 16.07
C ARG A 263 -2.13 -17.26 16.39
N GLU A 264 -3.25 -17.89 16.69
CA GLU A 264 -3.31 -19.34 16.89
C GLU A 264 -2.81 -20.09 15.64
N GLY A 265 -1.88 -21.03 15.81
CA GLY A 265 -1.35 -21.86 14.74
C GLY A 265 -0.37 -21.19 13.78
N GLU A 266 -0.15 -19.88 13.87
CA GLU A 266 0.65 -19.10 12.90
C GLU A 266 2.12 -19.57 12.82
N ARG A 267 2.76 -19.86 13.97
CA ARG A 267 4.11 -20.40 14.00
C ARG A 267 4.24 -21.69 13.18
N GLY A 268 3.34 -22.65 13.41
CA GLY A 268 3.37 -23.93 12.69
C GLY A 268 3.11 -23.78 11.19
N GLU A 269 2.27 -22.82 10.80
CA GLU A 269 2.02 -22.51 9.39
C GLU A 269 3.27 -21.95 8.70
N VAL A 270 3.96 -21.00 9.34
CA VAL A 270 5.21 -20.44 8.82
C VAL A 270 6.28 -21.53 8.71
N GLU A 271 6.52 -22.31 9.76
CA GLU A 271 7.52 -23.37 9.74
C GLU A 271 7.26 -24.38 8.63
N ARG A 272 6.02 -24.84 8.47
CA ARG A 272 5.62 -25.78 7.41
C ARG A 272 5.87 -25.18 6.03
N THR A 273 5.42 -23.96 5.80
CA THR A 273 5.55 -23.33 4.47
C THR A 273 7.00 -23.16 4.07
N PHE A 274 7.84 -22.66 4.98
CA PHE A 274 9.22 -22.32 4.61
C PHE A 274 10.14 -23.54 4.61
N ARG A 275 9.97 -24.49 5.53
CA ARG A 275 10.82 -25.69 5.57
C ARG A 275 10.38 -26.75 4.56
N GLU A 276 9.07 -27.06 4.54
CA GLU A 276 8.57 -28.20 3.76
C GLU A 276 8.26 -27.83 2.30
N ASN A 277 7.67 -26.65 2.06
CA ASN A 277 7.23 -26.27 0.71
C ASN A 277 8.30 -25.51 -0.08
N LEU A 278 9.03 -24.61 0.58
CA LEU A 278 10.02 -23.75 -0.08
C LEU A 278 11.47 -24.20 0.15
N HIS A 279 11.68 -25.22 0.98
CA HIS A 279 12.99 -25.76 1.34
C HIS A 279 14.00 -24.68 1.78
N VAL A 280 13.52 -23.67 2.51
CA VAL A 280 14.34 -22.57 3.01
C VAL A 280 15.02 -22.98 4.32
N LYS A 281 16.30 -22.63 4.46
CA LYS A 281 17.01 -22.76 5.73
C LYS A 281 16.40 -21.80 6.75
N LEU A 282 15.56 -22.35 7.65
CA LEU A 282 14.78 -21.58 8.63
C LEU A 282 15.32 -21.81 10.05
N VAL A 283 15.70 -20.71 10.71
CA VAL A 283 15.98 -20.64 12.15
C VAL A 283 14.75 -20.06 12.85
N THR A 284 14.11 -20.85 13.69
CA THR A 284 13.01 -20.39 14.55
C THR A 284 13.52 -20.07 15.94
N VAL A 285 13.26 -18.86 16.41
CA VAL A 285 13.66 -18.36 17.73
C VAL A 285 12.43 -18.18 18.59
N ASP A 286 12.32 -18.93 19.67
CA ASP A 286 11.30 -18.67 20.69
C ASP A 286 11.79 -17.58 21.64
N ALA A 287 11.23 -16.39 21.51
CA ALA A 287 11.51 -15.23 22.35
C ALA A 287 10.29 -14.79 23.18
N SER A 288 9.25 -15.63 23.25
CA SER A 288 7.96 -15.28 23.85
C SER A 288 8.08 -14.76 25.28
N GLU A 289 8.89 -15.41 26.13
CA GLU A 289 9.14 -14.97 27.50
C GLU A 289 9.75 -13.56 27.58
N ARG A 290 10.74 -13.29 26.71
CA ARG A 290 11.45 -12.00 26.68
C ARG A 290 10.51 -10.87 26.33
N PHE A 291 9.62 -11.07 25.32
CA PHE A 291 8.65 -10.06 24.91
C PHE A 291 7.56 -9.86 25.96
N LEU A 292 6.96 -10.93 26.47
CA LEU A 292 5.90 -10.85 27.46
C LEU A 292 6.36 -10.22 28.77
N SER A 293 7.57 -10.56 29.24
CA SER A 293 8.15 -9.94 30.43
C SER A 293 8.40 -8.43 30.25
N ALA A 294 8.84 -8.00 29.07
CA ALA A 294 9.07 -6.58 28.80
C ALA A 294 7.77 -5.77 28.62
N LEU A 295 6.66 -6.44 28.30
CA LEU A 295 5.33 -5.83 28.16
C LEU A 295 4.54 -5.81 29.48
N ALA A 296 5.03 -6.45 30.55
CA ALA A 296 4.35 -6.46 31.83
C ALA A 296 4.13 -5.03 32.37
N GLY A 297 2.88 -4.72 32.76
CA GLY A 297 2.46 -3.40 33.22
C GLY A 297 2.41 -2.30 32.14
N VAL A 298 2.66 -2.62 30.87
CA VAL A 298 2.62 -1.64 29.77
C VAL A 298 1.21 -1.58 29.17
N THR A 299 0.57 -0.42 29.27
CA THR A 299 -0.78 -0.17 28.77
C THR A 299 -0.84 0.81 27.59
N ASP A 300 0.16 1.66 27.44
CA ASP A 300 0.26 2.66 26.37
C ASP A 300 0.60 1.99 25.02
N PRO A 301 -0.20 2.19 23.96
CA PRO A 301 -0.03 1.55 22.67
C PRO A 301 1.33 1.86 21.99
N GLU A 302 1.77 3.11 22.04
CA GLU A 302 3.03 3.51 21.42
C GLU A 302 4.24 2.95 22.16
N ARG A 303 4.13 2.83 23.48
CA ARG A 303 5.15 2.17 24.29
C ARG A 303 5.23 0.67 23.98
N LYS A 304 4.06 -0.01 23.81
CA LYS A 304 4.01 -1.41 23.36
C LYS A 304 4.75 -1.57 22.03
N ARG A 305 4.41 -0.75 21.03
CA ARG A 305 5.02 -0.77 19.69
C ARG A 305 6.53 -0.60 19.74
N ARG A 306 7.00 0.36 20.53
CA ARG A 306 8.43 0.67 20.69
C ARG A 306 9.19 -0.48 21.33
N ILE A 307 8.68 -1.05 22.42
CA ILE A 307 9.30 -2.19 23.10
C ILE A 307 9.40 -3.39 22.16
N ILE A 308 8.31 -3.73 21.48
CA ILE A 308 8.26 -4.87 20.55
C ILE A 308 9.25 -4.66 19.40
N GLY A 309 9.26 -3.47 18.80
CA GLY A 309 10.18 -3.16 17.70
C GLY A 309 11.65 -3.27 18.10
N HIS A 310 12.05 -2.70 19.24
CA HIS A 310 13.44 -2.79 19.74
C HIS A 310 13.85 -4.23 20.06
N LEU A 311 12.99 -4.97 20.78
CA LEU A 311 13.29 -6.36 21.12
C LEU A 311 13.39 -7.26 19.88
N PHE A 312 12.57 -7.00 18.86
CA PHE A 312 12.63 -7.75 17.61
C PHE A 312 14.01 -7.57 16.94
N ILE A 313 14.49 -6.33 16.87
CA ILE A 313 15.82 -6.02 16.33
C ILE A 313 16.91 -6.71 17.16
N ASP A 314 16.86 -6.59 18.49
CA ASP A 314 17.87 -7.19 19.37
C ASP A 314 17.94 -8.73 19.23
N VAL A 315 16.78 -9.40 19.15
CA VAL A 315 16.71 -10.86 18.96
C VAL A 315 17.24 -11.24 17.58
N PHE A 316 16.85 -10.49 16.56
CA PHE A 316 17.30 -10.73 15.19
C PHE A 316 18.81 -10.56 15.06
N ASP A 317 19.38 -9.49 15.62
CA ASP A 317 20.82 -9.21 15.63
C ASP A 317 21.62 -10.32 16.34
N ALA A 318 21.12 -10.76 17.49
CA ALA A 318 21.77 -11.84 18.26
C ALA A 318 21.79 -13.16 17.46
N GLU A 319 20.72 -13.49 16.75
CA GLU A 319 20.66 -14.70 15.94
C GLU A 319 21.50 -14.56 14.65
N ALA A 320 21.48 -13.40 14.01
CA ALA A 320 22.33 -13.13 12.85
C ALA A 320 23.82 -13.28 13.19
N ALA A 321 24.23 -12.80 14.38
CA ALA A 321 25.61 -12.96 14.85
C ALA A 321 26.02 -14.44 15.05
N LYS A 322 25.13 -15.30 15.57
CA LYS A 322 25.36 -16.74 15.74
C LYS A 322 25.58 -17.49 14.41
N LEU A 323 25.06 -16.97 13.31
CA LEU A 323 25.22 -17.56 11.97
C LEU A 323 26.61 -17.31 11.36
N GLY A 324 27.53 -16.69 12.11
CA GLY A 324 28.91 -16.45 11.68
C GLY A 324 29.04 -15.29 10.70
N GLY A 325 28.14 -14.33 10.76
CA GLY A 325 28.07 -13.13 9.93
C GLY A 325 27.29 -13.35 8.64
N ALA A 326 26.69 -12.28 8.17
CA ALA A 326 26.04 -12.18 6.87
C ALA A 326 26.55 -10.93 6.15
N ASP A 327 26.48 -10.93 4.83
CA ASP A 327 26.85 -9.79 3.99
C ASP A 327 25.63 -8.95 3.60
N PHE A 328 24.46 -9.62 3.52
CA PHE A 328 23.23 -9.02 3.04
C PHE A 328 22.04 -9.30 3.96
N LEU A 329 21.12 -8.33 4.01
CA LEU A 329 19.82 -8.44 4.67
C LEU A 329 18.70 -8.24 3.66
N VAL A 330 17.79 -9.20 3.57
CA VAL A 330 16.58 -9.08 2.75
C VAL A 330 15.53 -8.29 3.49
N GLN A 331 14.97 -7.29 2.83
CA GLN A 331 13.88 -6.48 3.33
C GLN A 331 12.70 -6.48 2.35
N GLY A 332 11.50 -6.66 2.87
CA GLY A 332 10.26 -6.69 2.11
C GLY A 332 9.66 -5.30 1.85
N THR A 333 10.51 -4.30 1.54
CA THR A 333 10.09 -2.95 1.19
C THR A 333 9.26 -2.97 -0.08
N LEU A 334 8.12 -2.29 -0.09
CA LEU A 334 7.24 -2.15 -1.24
C LEU A 334 7.35 -0.76 -1.87
N TYR A 335 6.80 -0.62 -3.08
CA TYR A 335 6.82 0.64 -3.80
C TYR A 335 6.12 1.80 -3.04
N PRO A 336 4.95 1.62 -2.40
CA PRO A 336 4.36 2.63 -1.54
C PRO A 336 5.29 3.10 -0.40
N ASP A 337 6.03 2.19 0.23
CA ASP A 337 6.97 2.55 1.31
C ASP A 337 8.09 3.46 0.81
N VAL A 338 8.57 3.19 -0.43
CA VAL A 338 9.60 4.02 -1.09
C VAL A 338 9.08 5.43 -1.37
N ILE A 339 7.86 5.55 -1.89
CA ILE A 339 7.24 6.84 -2.22
C ILE A 339 7.04 7.66 -0.93
N GLU A 340 6.49 7.04 0.11
CA GLU A 340 6.28 7.70 1.42
C GLU A 340 7.60 8.20 2.02
N SER A 341 8.70 7.47 1.83
CA SER A 341 10.02 7.88 2.33
C SER A 341 10.61 9.10 1.59
N ILE A 342 10.25 9.30 0.33
CA ILE A 342 10.69 10.43 -0.49
C ILE A 342 9.87 11.69 -0.20
N SER A 343 8.58 11.54 0.08
CA SER A 343 7.64 12.65 0.31
C SER A 343 7.74 13.32 1.70
N VAL A 344 8.54 12.80 2.63
CA VAL A 344 8.69 13.28 4.02
C VAL A 344 9.29 14.71 4.15
N ARG A 345 9.48 15.47 3.09
CA ARG A 345 9.95 16.87 3.14
C ARG A 345 8.85 17.92 3.01
N GLY A 346 7.56 17.58 3.19
CA GLY A 346 6.43 18.51 3.19
C GLY A 346 5.72 18.61 4.54
N PRO A 347 4.73 19.52 4.70
CA PRO A 347 4.01 19.78 5.98
C PRO A 347 3.23 18.59 6.55
N SER A 348 3.07 17.50 5.82
CA SER A 348 2.44 16.24 6.24
C SER A 348 3.39 15.22 6.87
N ALA A 349 4.61 15.62 7.19
CA ALA A 349 5.73 14.77 7.64
C ALA A 349 5.55 14.07 9.00
N THR A 350 4.39 14.14 9.64
CA THR A 350 4.23 13.71 11.05
C THR A 350 3.51 12.38 11.23
N ILE A 351 3.13 11.66 10.17
CA ILE A 351 2.14 10.56 10.34
C ILE A 351 2.73 9.15 10.34
N LYS A 352 3.92 8.86 9.81
CA LYS A 352 4.44 7.47 9.80
C LYS A 352 5.97 7.36 9.95
N THR A 353 6.42 7.21 11.18
CA THR A 353 7.79 6.76 11.54
C THR A 353 7.92 5.22 11.63
N HIS A 354 6.96 4.44 11.13
CA HIS A 354 6.82 3.03 11.50
C HIS A 354 7.02 1.99 10.39
N HIS A 355 7.41 2.37 9.20
CA HIS A 355 7.79 1.42 8.17
C HIS A 355 9.30 1.52 7.88
N ASN A 356 9.97 0.40 7.97
CA ASN A 356 11.38 0.01 7.82
C ASN A 356 12.25 0.72 6.75
N VAL A 357 12.00 1.95 6.39
CA VAL A 357 12.85 2.72 5.48
C VAL A 357 13.75 3.64 6.30
N GLY A 358 14.97 3.19 6.57
CA GLY A 358 16.01 3.98 7.27
C GLY A 358 16.33 3.60 8.71
N GLY A 359 15.79 2.49 9.24
CA GLY A 359 15.88 2.11 10.65
C GLY A 359 16.74 0.90 10.99
N LEU A 360 17.66 0.46 10.14
CA LEU A 360 18.68 -0.47 10.58
C LEU A 360 19.63 0.27 11.53
N PRO A 361 19.96 -0.30 12.73
CA PRO A 361 20.98 0.27 13.59
C PRO A 361 22.27 0.46 12.79
N GLU A 362 22.94 1.60 12.96
CA GLU A 362 24.26 1.88 12.32
C GLU A 362 25.30 0.79 12.59
N ARG A 363 25.03 -0.09 13.55
CA ARG A 363 25.85 -1.26 13.91
C ARG A 363 25.77 -2.40 12.88
N MET A 364 24.69 -2.49 12.10
CA MET A 364 24.56 -3.50 11.05
C MET A 364 25.24 -3.02 9.77
N ARG A 365 26.43 -3.53 9.48
CA ARG A 365 27.16 -3.29 8.21
C ARG A 365 26.62 -4.14 7.04
N LEU A 366 25.35 -4.57 7.08
CA LEU A 366 24.74 -5.40 6.07
C LEU A 366 24.27 -4.56 4.88
N LYS A 367 24.46 -5.07 3.67
CA LYS A 367 23.90 -4.47 2.46
C LYS A 367 22.45 -4.91 2.32
N LEU A 368 21.55 -3.99 1.97
CA LEU A 368 20.14 -4.32 1.77
C LEU A 368 19.89 -4.97 0.41
N VAL A 369 19.04 -6.00 0.42
CA VAL A 369 18.43 -6.62 -0.76
C VAL A 369 16.93 -6.40 -0.65
N GLU A 370 16.38 -5.54 -1.51
CA GLU A 370 14.96 -5.13 -1.51
C GLU A 370 14.27 -5.61 -2.80
N PRO A 371 13.96 -6.90 -2.92
CA PRO A 371 13.53 -7.49 -4.18
C PRO A 371 12.13 -7.03 -4.63
N LEU A 372 11.31 -6.48 -3.73
CA LEU A 372 9.92 -6.10 -3.99
C LEU A 372 9.71 -4.59 -4.10
N ARG A 373 10.79 -3.80 -4.05
CA ARG A 373 10.77 -2.34 -3.96
C ARG A 373 9.97 -1.63 -5.07
N GLU A 374 9.75 -2.29 -6.18
CA GLU A 374 9.06 -1.75 -7.34
C GLU A 374 7.60 -2.22 -7.43
N LEU A 375 7.12 -3.07 -6.52
CA LEU A 375 5.79 -3.67 -6.57
C LEU A 375 4.78 -2.99 -5.64
N PHE A 376 3.55 -2.89 -6.12
CA PHE A 376 2.39 -2.67 -5.27
C PHE A 376 1.95 -3.96 -4.56
N LYS A 377 1.14 -3.85 -3.52
CA LYS A 377 0.73 -4.98 -2.68
C LYS A 377 0.02 -6.11 -3.44
N ASP A 378 -0.80 -5.77 -4.40
CA ASP A 378 -1.50 -6.74 -5.26
C ASP A 378 -0.54 -7.45 -6.23
N GLU A 379 0.45 -6.73 -6.77
CA GLU A 379 1.54 -7.31 -7.58
C GLU A 379 2.41 -8.26 -6.74
N VAL A 380 2.70 -7.91 -5.48
CA VAL A 380 3.40 -8.79 -4.53
C VAL A 380 2.64 -10.09 -4.30
N ARG A 381 1.31 -10.01 -4.10
CA ARG A 381 0.47 -11.21 -3.96
C ARG A 381 0.48 -12.08 -5.22
N ALA A 382 0.46 -11.45 -6.41
CA ALA A 382 0.57 -12.16 -7.67
C ALA A 382 1.95 -12.84 -7.83
N ALA A 383 3.04 -12.14 -7.50
CA ALA A 383 4.39 -12.70 -7.47
C ALA A 383 4.51 -13.88 -6.48
N GLY A 384 3.89 -13.77 -5.31
CA GLY A 384 3.85 -14.85 -4.34
C GLY A 384 3.20 -16.13 -4.88
N ARG A 385 2.06 -16.01 -5.58
CA ARG A 385 1.42 -17.16 -6.25
C ARG A 385 2.33 -17.81 -7.28
N GLN A 386 2.98 -17.01 -8.12
CA GLN A 386 3.92 -17.48 -9.12
C GLN A 386 5.15 -18.19 -8.51
N LEU A 387 5.60 -17.72 -7.34
CA LEU A 387 6.70 -18.32 -6.60
C LEU A 387 6.29 -19.59 -5.83
N GLY A 388 5.03 -20.04 -5.93
CA GLY A 388 4.52 -21.26 -5.31
C GLY A 388 4.03 -21.11 -3.88
N LEU A 389 3.85 -19.88 -3.39
CA LEU A 389 3.23 -19.65 -2.09
C LEU A 389 1.73 -20.00 -2.13
N SER A 390 1.23 -20.64 -1.07
CA SER A 390 -0.17 -21.03 -0.98
C SER A 390 -1.12 -19.83 -1.00
N GLN A 391 -2.35 -20.04 -1.52
CA GLN A 391 -3.38 -19.00 -1.49
C GLN A 391 -3.67 -18.51 -0.06
N VAL A 392 -3.58 -19.41 0.92
CA VAL A 392 -3.75 -19.06 2.34
C VAL A 392 -2.71 -18.03 2.78
N MET A 393 -1.47 -18.17 2.33
CA MET A 393 -0.39 -17.25 2.70
C MET A 393 -0.48 -15.91 1.97
N VAL A 394 -0.66 -15.93 0.65
CA VAL A 394 -0.72 -14.68 -0.14
C VAL A 394 -2.04 -13.92 0.05
N GLY A 395 -3.11 -14.62 0.41
CA GLY A 395 -4.43 -14.06 0.69
C GLY A 395 -4.63 -13.60 2.15
N ARG A 396 -3.62 -13.69 3.01
CA ARG A 396 -3.75 -13.29 4.42
C ARG A 396 -4.18 -11.85 4.56
N HIS A 397 -5.11 -11.62 5.50
CA HIS A 397 -5.43 -10.28 5.95
C HIS A 397 -4.20 -9.60 6.55
N PRO A 398 -4.09 -8.27 6.45
CA PRO A 398 -3.02 -7.53 7.11
C PRO A 398 -2.94 -7.91 8.60
N PHE A 399 -1.70 -8.10 9.08
CA PHE A 399 -1.43 -8.35 10.49
C PHE A 399 -0.32 -7.40 10.94
N PRO A 400 -0.53 -6.64 12.02
CA PRO A 400 0.41 -5.61 12.44
C PRO A 400 1.71 -6.20 13.00
N GLY A 401 2.83 -5.49 12.84
CA GLY A 401 4.12 -5.92 13.38
C GLY A 401 4.12 -6.20 14.88
N PRO A 402 3.43 -5.41 15.73
CA PRO A 402 3.27 -5.71 17.16
C PRO A 402 2.38 -6.92 17.48
N GLY A 403 1.80 -7.57 16.46
CA GLY A 403 0.96 -8.74 16.64
C GLY A 403 -0.30 -8.47 17.46
N LEU A 404 -0.71 -9.44 18.25
CA LEU A 404 -1.89 -9.33 19.12
C LEU A 404 -1.74 -8.33 20.27
N ALA A 405 -0.54 -7.81 20.54
CA ALA A 405 -0.36 -6.86 21.65
C ALA A 405 -1.20 -5.58 21.52
N ILE A 406 -1.42 -5.09 20.29
CA ILE A 406 -2.26 -3.90 20.01
C ILE A 406 -3.73 -4.25 19.79
N ARG A 407 -4.12 -5.50 20.03
CA ARG A 407 -5.49 -5.98 20.05
C ARG A 407 -5.93 -6.44 21.44
N VAL A 408 -5.02 -6.32 22.43
CA VAL A 408 -5.33 -6.39 23.85
C VAL A 408 -5.32 -4.98 24.40
N ILE A 409 -6.49 -4.41 24.63
CA ILE A 409 -6.60 -3.06 25.20
C ILE A 409 -6.06 -3.09 26.63
N GLY A 410 -5.15 -2.16 26.93
CA GLY A 410 -4.45 -2.13 28.22
C GLY A 410 -3.29 -3.13 28.33
N GLU A 411 -3.06 -3.72 29.50
CA GLU A 411 -1.95 -4.61 29.76
C GLU A 411 -2.04 -5.94 29.00
N VAL A 412 -0.93 -6.37 28.42
CA VAL A 412 -0.80 -7.67 27.73
C VAL A 412 -0.41 -8.75 28.73
N THR A 413 -1.29 -9.72 28.95
CA THR A 413 -1.02 -10.90 29.79
C THR A 413 -1.21 -12.18 28.98
N ARG A 414 -0.62 -13.29 29.45
CA ARG A 414 -0.78 -14.61 28.84
C ARG A 414 -2.23 -15.03 28.76
N GLU A 415 -3.00 -14.79 29.83
CA GLU A 415 -4.41 -15.10 29.91
C GLU A 415 -5.21 -14.33 28.88
N ARG A 416 -5.04 -13.01 28.82
CA ARG A 416 -5.74 -12.16 27.83
C ARG A 416 -5.38 -12.53 26.39
N LEU A 417 -4.11 -12.87 26.15
CA LEU A 417 -3.67 -13.35 24.81
C LEU A 417 -4.29 -14.70 24.46
N ALA A 418 -4.42 -15.64 25.42
CA ALA A 418 -5.03 -16.93 25.17
C ALA A 418 -6.52 -16.76 24.80
N ILE A 419 -7.25 -15.92 25.55
CA ILE A 419 -8.65 -15.57 25.25
C ILE A 419 -8.75 -14.94 23.86
N LEU A 420 -7.94 -13.93 23.58
CA LEU A 420 -7.96 -13.22 22.28
C LEU A 420 -7.63 -14.14 21.11
N ARG A 421 -6.60 -14.98 21.22
CA ARG A 421 -6.22 -15.93 20.17
C ARG A 421 -7.38 -16.86 19.79
N ARG A 422 -8.03 -17.43 20.79
CA ARG A 422 -9.14 -18.35 20.56
C ARG A 422 -10.35 -17.64 19.94
N ALA A 423 -10.69 -16.44 20.42
CA ALA A 423 -11.76 -15.64 19.85
C ALA A 423 -11.47 -15.22 18.40
N ASP A 424 -10.23 -14.79 18.12
CA ASP A 424 -9.79 -14.42 16.77
C ASP A 424 -9.80 -15.63 15.82
N ALA A 425 -9.37 -16.80 16.29
CA ALA A 425 -9.41 -18.05 15.50
C ALA A 425 -10.85 -18.43 15.11
N ILE A 426 -11.80 -18.35 16.05
CA ILE A 426 -13.22 -18.63 15.79
C ILE A 426 -13.78 -17.64 14.75
N LEU A 427 -13.51 -16.35 14.90
CA LEU A 427 -13.95 -15.34 13.94
C LEU A 427 -13.44 -15.65 12.53
N ILE A 428 -12.15 -15.90 12.37
CA ILE A 428 -11.53 -16.18 11.07
C ILE A 428 -12.06 -17.49 10.47
N GLU A 429 -12.25 -18.52 11.28
CA GLU A 429 -12.82 -19.80 10.84
C GLU A 429 -14.24 -19.62 10.27
N GLU A 430 -15.13 -18.92 10.99
CA GLU A 430 -16.50 -18.73 10.55
C GLU A 430 -16.62 -17.82 9.33
N ILE A 431 -15.81 -16.76 9.25
CA ILE A 431 -15.74 -15.89 8.06
C ILE A 431 -15.29 -16.69 6.83
N ARG A 432 -14.30 -17.59 6.97
CA ARG A 432 -13.86 -18.46 5.89
C ARG A 432 -14.92 -19.47 5.48
N ARG A 433 -15.56 -20.12 6.45
CA ARG A 433 -16.64 -21.09 6.22
C ARG A 433 -17.82 -20.46 5.48
N ALA A 434 -18.15 -19.22 5.80
CA ALA A 434 -19.21 -18.47 5.17
C ALA A 434 -18.83 -17.84 3.82
N GLY A 435 -17.58 -17.98 3.34
CA GLY A 435 -17.10 -17.41 2.06
C GLY A 435 -16.90 -15.89 2.08
N TRP A 436 -16.80 -15.27 3.24
CA TRP A 436 -16.62 -13.82 3.39
C TRP A 436 -15.16 -13.38 3.48
N TYR A 437 -14.22 -14.30 3.69
CA TYR A 437 -12.82 -13.95 3.97
C TYR A 437 -12.20 -13.07 2.89
N ASP A 438 -12.37 -13.43 1.61
CA ASP A 438 -11.78 -12.70 0.48
C ASP A 438 -12.53 -11.38 0.15
N GLN A 439 -13.71 -11.17 0.72
CA GLN A 439 -14.52 -9.95 0.55
C GLN A 439 -14.20 -8.89 1.59
N ILE A 440 -13.50 -9.26 2.65
CA ILE A 440 -13.12 -8.39 3.78
C ILE A 440 -11.64 -8.02 3.63
N TRP A 441 -11.33 -6.74 3.78
CA TRP A 441 -9.94 -6.29 3.76
C TRP A 441 -9.16 -6.80 4.98
N GLN A 442 -9.76 -6.65 6.17
CA GLN A 442 -9.17 -7.08 7.43
C GLN A 442 -10.25 -7.43 8.45
N ALA A 443 -10.10 -8.59 9.10
CA ALA A 443 -10.96 -9.05 10.17
C ALA A 443 -10.12 -9.52 11.35
N PHE A 444 -10.53 -9.14 12.58
CA PHE A 444 -9.86 -9.53 13.81
C PHE A 444 -10.76 -9.33 15.04
N ALA A 445 -10.41 -10.03 16.11
CA ALA A 445 -10.96 -9.81 17.43
C ALA A 445 -10.08 -8.85 18.25
N VAL A 446 -10.70 -8.13 19.20
CA VAL A 446 -10.05 -7.23 20.16
C VAL A 446 -10.49 -7.62 21.58
N PHE A 447 -9.55 -7.79 22.47
CA PHE A 447 -9.84 -8.04 23.88
C PHE A 447 -10.08 -6.71 24.61
N LEU A 448 -11.28 -6.57 25.19
CA LEU A 448 -11.65 -5.42 26.00
C LEU A 448 -11.61 -5.82 27.48
N PRO A 449 -10.79 -5.16 28.33
CA PRO A 449 -10.70 -5.47 29.76
C PRO A 449 -11.91 -4.90 30.54
N ILE A 450 -13.11 -5.07 29.98
CA ILE A 450 -14.38 -4.61 30.56
C ILE A 450 -15.12 -5.85 31.03
N GLN A 451 -15.34 -5.96 32.32
CA GLN A 451 -16.15 -7.01 32.88
C GLN A 451 -17.64 -6.67 32.75
N SER A 452 -18.36 -7.52 32.07
CA SER A 452 -19.80 -7.39 31.90
C SER A 452 -20.54 -8.46 32.73
N VAL A 453 -21.73 -8.09 33.19
CA VAL A 453 -22.63 -9.06 33.86
C VAL A 453 -23.17 -10.01 32.80
N GLY A 454 -23.10 -11.31 33.09
CA GLY A 454 -23.71 -12.38 32.33
C GLY A 454 -24.48 -13.33 33.24
N VAL A 455 -25.28 -14.19 32.65
CA VAL A 455 -25.92 -15.32 33.28
C VAL A 455 -25.53 -16.56 32.49
N MET A 456 -24.79 -17.46 33.11
CA MET A 456 -24.38 -18.73 32.52
C MET A 456 -24.88 -19.87 33.45
N GLY A 457 -25.82 -20.64 32.94
CA GLY A 457 -26.60 -21.51 33.79
C GLY A 457 -27.45 -20.68 34.75
N ASP A 458 -27.51 -21.05 36.01
CA ASP A 458 -28.28 -20.35 37.05
C ASP A 458 -27.44 -19.34 37.85
N GLU A 459 -26.17 -19.10 37.43
CA GLU A 459 -25.23 -18.24 38.16
C GLU A 459 -24.94 -16.94 37.40
N ARG A 460 -24.75 -15.87 38.17
CA ARG A 460 -24.26 -14.58 37.67
C ARG A 460 -22.76 -14.66 37.43
N THR A 461 -22.33 -14.28 36.23
CA THR A 461 -20.93 -14.22 35.86
C THR A 461 -20.49 -12.78 35.62
N TYR A 462 -19.18 -12.51 35.82
CA TYR A 462 -18.53 -11.25 35.51
C TYR A 462 -17.31 -11.58 34.66
N GLU A 463 -17.43 -11.46 33.33
CA GLU A 463 -16.40 -11.87 32.40
C GLU A 463 -16.11 -10.78 31.36
N ASN A 464 -15.08 -10.99 30.58
CA ASN A 464 -14.59 -9.99 29.64
C ASN A 464 -15.45 -9.89 28.39
N THR A 465 -15.24 -8.81 27.64
CA THR A 465 -15.90 -8.54 26.38
C THR A 465 -14.92 -8.68 25.23
N ILE A 466 -15.34 -9.28 24.12
CA ILE A 466 -14.61 -9.31 22.85
C ILE A 466 -15.31 -8.38 21.87
N ALA A 467 -14.54 -7.48 21.25
CA ALA A 467 -15.00 -6.72 20.09
C ALA A 467 -14.55 -7.40 18.79
N LEU A 468 -15.44 -7.44 17.81
CA LEU A 468 -15.13 -7.91 16.47
C LEU A 468 -14.98 -6.70 15.55
N ARG A 469 -13.88 -6.63 14.83
CA ARG A 469 -13.59 -5.60 13.84
C ARG A 469 -13.42 -6.23 12.46
N CYS A 470 -14.34 -5.95 11.54
CA CYS A 470 -14.26 -6.37 10.15
C CYS A 470 -14.44 -5.14 9.26
N VAL A 471 -13.49 -4.87 8.40
CA VAL A 471 -13.49 -3.68 7.54
C VAL A 471 -13.28 -4.04 6.08
N SER A 472 -13.94 -3.29 5.21
CA SER A 472 -13.75 -3.28 3.78
C SER A 472 -13.01 -2.02 3.37
N SER A 473 -12.00 -2.15 2.54
CA SER A 473 -11.17 -1.04 2.04
C SER A 473 -10.59 -1.40 0.69
N ALA A 474 -10.29 -0.39 -0.12
CA ALA A 474 -9.53 -0.57 -1.36
C ALA A 474 -8.02 -0.31 -1.16
N ASP A 475 -7.67 0.61 -0.26
CA ASP A 475 -6.32 1.16 -0.14
C ASP A 475 -5.81 1.30 1.30
N ALA A 476 -6.60 0.91 2.30
CA ALA A 476 -6.38 1.12 3.74
C ALA A 476 -6.33 2.60 4.19
N MET A 477 -6.43 3.58 3.30
CA MET A 477 -6.50 5.00 3.66
C MET A 477 -7.88 5.35 4.20
N THR A 478 -8.92 4.86 3.52
CA THR A 478 -10.31 4.90 3.97
C THR A 478 -10.83 3.48 4.15
N ALA A 479 -11.67 3.26 5.13
CA ALA A 479 -12.30 1.97 5.37
C ALA A 479 -13.71 2.14 5.91
N ASP A 480 -14.60 1.26 5.52
CA ASP A 480 -15.92 1.15 6.12
C ASP A 480 -16.04 -0.21 6.84
N TRP A 481 -16.92 -0.31 7.85
CA TRP A 481 -17.17 -1.58 8.49
C TRP A 481 -17.89 -2.53 7.53
N SER A 482 -17.51 -3.80 7.54
CA SER A 482 -18.10 -4.83 6.69
C SER A 482 -19.46 -5.23 7.23
N ARG A 483 -20.51 -5.19 6.40
CA ARG A 483 -21.88 -5.54 6.76
C ARG A 483 -22.08 -7.04 6.66
N LEU A 484 -21.54 -7.76 7.65
CA LEU A 484 -21.70 -9.21 7.72
C LEU A 484 -23.15 -9.61 7.95
N PRO A 485 -23.60 -10.77 7.44
CA PRO A 485 -24.91 -11.32 7.76
C PRO A 485 -25.11 -11.48 9.27
N HIS A 486 -26.29 -11.14 9.76
CA HIS A 486 -26.62 -11.21 11.19
C HIS A 486 -26.45 -12.64 11.74
N GLU A 487 -26.79 -13.66 10.95
CA GLU A 487 -26.63 -15.09 11.30
C GLU A 487 -25.16 -15.46 11.46
N LEU A 488 -24.25 -14.91 10.64
CA LEU A 488 -22.83 -15.13 10.80
C LEU A 488 -22.33 -14.49 12.10
N LEU A 489 -22.75 -13.25 12.40
CA LEU A 489 -22.41 -12.58 13.65
C LEU A 489 -22.96 -13.34 14.86
N ALA A 490 -24.18 -13.85 14.77
CA ALA A 490 -24.80 -14.67 15.82
C ALA A 490 -23.99 -15.97 16.03
N THR A 491 -23.60 -16.66 14.95
CA THR A 491 -22.80 -17.88 15.02
C THR A 491 -21.44 -17.63 15.68
N VAL A 492 -20.74 -16.58 15.24
CA VAL A 492 -19.44 -16.18 15.81
C VAL A 492 -19.59 -15.85 17.30
N SER A 493 -20.60 -15.04 17.66
CA SER A 493 -20.87 -14.67 19.05
C SER A 493 -21.16 -15.88 19.93
N ASN A 494 -22.04 -16.77 19.48
CA ASN A 494 -22.39 -18.00 20.22
C ASN A 494 -21.17 -18.91 20.41
N ARG A 495 -20.36 -19.10 19.38
CA ARG A 495 -19.13 -19.91 19.47
C ARG A 495 -18.14 -19.29 20.46
N ILE A 496 -17.89 -17.98 20.36
CA ILE A 496 -16.95 -17.29 21.27
C ILE A 496 -17.40 -17.42 22.71
N THR A 497 -18.68 -17.15 23.03
CA THR A 497 -19.19 -17.22 24.41
C THR A 497 -19.24 -18.63 24.98
N ASN A 498 -19.38 -19.65 24.13
CA ASN A 498 -19.43 -21.04 24.59
C ASN A 498 -18.06 -21.73 24.63
N GLU A 499 -17.16 -21.38 23.71
CA GLU A 499 -15.85 -22.05 23.54
C GLU A 499 -14.71 -21.32 24.25
N VAL A 500 -14.84 -19.99 24.50
CA VAL A 500 -13.76 -19.16 25.07
C VAL A 500 -14.08 -18.83 26.53
N LYS A 501 -13.44 -19.54 27.45
CA LYS A 501 -13.56 -19.27 28.90
C LYS A 501 -13.16 -17.83 29.23
N GLY A 502 -13.95 -17.15 30.05
CA GLY A 502 -13.66 -15.77 30.49
C GLY A 502 -14.28 -14.70 29.58
N VAL A 503 -15.20 -15.09 28.67
CA VAL A 503 -15.93 -14.19 27.78
C VAL A 503 -17.43 -14.47 27.86
N ASN A 504 -18.20 -13.46 28.21
CA ASN A 504 -19.67 -13.55 28.22
C ASN A 504 -20.36 -12.53 27.30
N ARG A 505 -19.59 -11.73 26.57
CA ARG A 505 -20.14 -10.70 25.67
C ARG A 505 -19.27 -10.50 24.41
N VAL A 506 -19.97 -10.41 23.29
CA VAL A 506 -19.36 -10.05 21.99
C VAL A 506 -20.04 -8.80 21.45
N VAL A 507 -19.26 -7.82 20.97
CA VAL A 507 -19.74 -6.60 20.32
C VAL A 507 -19.15 -6.48 18.93
N TYR A 508 -19.83 -5.78 18.02
CA TYR A 508 -19.35 -5.53 16.66
C TYR A 508 -19.05 -4.05 16.46
N ASP A 509 -17.86 -3.71 15.99
CA ASP A 509 -17.45 -2.32 15.74
C ASP A 509 -17.93 -1.86 14.36
N VAL A 510 -18.85 -0.88 14.35
CA VAL A 510 -19.50 -0.30 13.17
C VAL A 510 -18.90 1.06 12.76
N SER A 511 -17.69 1.37 13.22
CA SER A 511 -17.04 2.64 12.94
C SER A 511 -16.33 2.65 11.58
N SER A 512 -16.43 3.76 10.83
CA SER A 512 -15.69 3.99 9.58
C SER A 512 -14.32 4.64 9.87
N LYS A 513 -13.40 4.55 8.93
CA LYS A 513 -12.15 5.31 8.91
C LYS A 513 -12.17 6.32 7.77
N PRO A 514 -12.10 7.65 8.01
CA PRO A 514 -12.19 8.31 9.31
C PRO A 514 -13.60 8.22 9.92
N PRO A 515 -13.83 8.58 11.21
CA PRO A 515 -12.86 9.13 12.16
C PRO A 515 -12.05 8.07 12.92
N ALA A 516 -12.50 6.81 12.97
CA ALA A 516 -11.75 5.74 13.63
C ALA A 516 -10.54 5.29 12.79
N THR A 517 -9.65 4.52 13.40
CA THR A 517 -8.59 3.77 12.70
C THR A 517 -9.07 2.34 12.40
N ILE A 518 -8.30 1.57 11.62
CA ILE A 518 -8.60 0.15 11.42
C ILE A 518 -8.27 -0.63 12.68
N GLU A 519 -7.02 -0.54 13.17
CA GLU A 519 -6.63 -1.12 14.46
C GLU A 519 -7.16 -0.25 15.61
N TRP A 520 -7.36 -0.83 16.78
CA TRP A 520 -7.88 -0.13 17.96
C TRP A 520 -6.79 0.57 18.77
N GLU A 521 -5.56 0.02 18.78
CA GLU A 521 -4.37 0.62 19.39
C GLU A 521 -3.24 0.85 18.37
#